data_26d766b56f8c61be1858c0cc86f07790
#
_entry.id   26d766b56f8c61be1858c0cc86f07790
#
_cell.length_a   1.000
_cell.length_b   1.000
_cell.length_c   1.000
_cell.angle_alpha   90.00
_cell.angle_beta   90.00
_cell.angle_gamma   90.00
#
_symmetry.space_group_name_H-M   'P 1'
#
loop_
_entity.id
_entity.type
_entity.pdbx_description
1 polymer ?
#
loop_
_entity_poly.entity_id
_entity_poly.type
_entity_poly.pdbx_seq_one_letter_code
_entity_poly.pdbx_strand_id
1 'polypeptide(L)'
;EMCIRDRGNVLRPALQIIKTAPGMKCVSGAFLMFTQTPQYGDNGILVFADCAVMPNPNAEELASIAVATAATARNIVGVEPRVAMLSFSTKGSAKHEVVDKVVEATKIAKEMAPTLDLDGEMQADAALVPEVGASKAPGSDVAGQANVLIVPSLEVGNISYKLVQRLG
;
A
#
# COMPACT_ATOMS: atom_id res chain seq x y z
N GLU A 1 13.30 -8.71 -19.57
CA GLU A 1 13.81 -7.42 -19.05
C GLU A 1 12.81 -6.32 -19.37
N MET A 2 11.96 -5.98 -18.43
CA MET A 2 11.13 -4.78 -18.55
C MET A 2 12.05 -3.55 -18.34
N CYS A 3 12.46 -2.95 -19.44
CA CYS A 3 13.39 -1.82 -19.41
C CYS A 3 12.71 -0.60 -18.77
N ILE A 4 13.35 0.01 -17.78
CA ILE A 4 12.91 1.24 -17.09
C ILE A 4 12.55 2.38 -18.05
N ARG A 5 13.11 2.39 -19.27
CA ARG A 5 12.81 3.37 -20.33
C ARG A 5 11.38 3.29 -20.88
N ASP A 6 10.70 2.16 -20.72
CA ASP A 6 9.40 1.94 -21.35
C ASP A 6 8.23 2.48 -20.53
N ARG A 7 8.39 2.66 -19.20
CA ARG A 7 7.32 3.19 -18.35
C ARG A 7 6.82 4.57 -18.79
N GLY A 8 7.73 5.51 -19.03
CA GLY A 8 7.37 6.85 -19.48
C GLY A 8 6.69 6.85 -20.85
N ASN A 9 7.12 5.95 -21.74
CA ASN A 9 6.58 5.83 -23.08
C ASN A 9 5.20 5.16 -23.12
N VAL A 10 4.89 4.32 -22.14
CA VAL A 10 3.57 3.66 -22.00
C VAL A 10 2.62 4.49 -21.16
N LEU A 11 3.08 5.06 -20.04
CA LEU A 11 2.22 5.81 -19.13
C LEU A 11 1.74 7.14 -19.72
N ARG A 12 2.58 7.86 -20.48
CA ARG A 12 2.17 9.14 -21.08
C ARG A 12 0.96 9.01 -22.00
N PRO A 13 0.95 8.16 -23.05
CA PRO A 13 -0.23 7.99 -23.88
C PRO A 13 -1.42 7.40 -23.13
N ALA A 14 -1.20 6.49 -22.18
CA ALA A 14 -2.27 5.95 -21.35
C ALA A 14 -2.97 7.05 -20.54
N LEU A 15 -2.21 7.94 -19.90
CA LEU A 15 -2.75 9.08 -19.15
C LEU A 15 -3.47 10.10 -20.05
N GLN A 16 -2.99 10.30 -21.27
CA GLN A 16 -3.60 11.23 -22.21
C GLN A 16 -4.92 10.71 -22.79
N ILE A 17 -5.01 9.42 -23.06
CA ILE A 17 -6.14 8.79 -23.77
C ILE A 17 -7.14 8.18 -22.77
N ILE A 18 -6.68 7.34 -21.85
CA ILE A 18 -7.54 6.58 -20.91
C ILE A 18 -7.92 7.45 -19.71
N LYS A 19 -6.99 8.29 -19.23
CA LYS A 19 -7.09 9.12 -18.02
C LYS A 19 -7.21 8.27 -16.74
N THR A 20 -7.50 8.94 -15.61
CA THR A 20 -7.77 8.28 -14.32
C THR A 20 -9.24 7.91 -14.19
N ALA A 21 -9.56 6.91 -13.41
CA ALA A 21 -10.94 6.60 -13.05
C ALA A 21 -11.60 7.80 -12.33
N PRO A 22 -12.92 7.99 -12.46
CA PRO A 22 -13.63 9.06 -11.76
C PRO A 22 -13.34 9.04 -10.26
N GLY A 23 -12.99 10.20 -9.70
CA GLY A 23 -12.67 10.36 -8.29
C GLY A 23 -11.22 10.03 -7.89
N MET A 24 -10.40 9.47 -8.80
CA MET A 24 -8.99 9.21 -8.53
C MET A 24 -8.12 10.43 -8.86
N LYS A 25 -7.36 10.91 -7.87
CA LYS A 25 -6.50 12.09 -7.99
C LYS A 25 -5.17 11.80 -8.70
N CYS A 26 -4.70 10.55 -8.67
CA CYS A 26 -3.41 10.17 -9.24
C CYS A 26 -3.44 8.75 -9.83
N VAL A 27 -2.40 8.43 -10.59
CA VAL A 27 -2.10 7.07 -11.06
C VAL A 27 -1.01 6.49 -10.18
N SER A 28 -1.18 5.25 -9.79
CA SER A 28 -0.22 4.49 -8.98
C SER A 28 0.10 3.15 -9.62
N GLY A 29 1.24 2.58 -9.28
CA GLY A 29 1.64 1.25 -9.71
C GLY A 29 1.64 0.26 -8.56
N ALA A 30 0.79 -0.76 -8.66
CA ALA A 30 0.77 -1.85 -7.70
C ALA A 30 1.60 -3.05 -8.19
N PHE A 31 2.34 -3.67 -7.29
CA PHE A 31 3.03 -4.94 -7.53
C PHE A 31 2.32 -6.07 -6.78
N LEU A 32 2.05 -7.14 -7.50
CA LEU A 32 1.57 -8.39 -6.94
C LEU A 32 2.78 -9.25 -6.61
N MET A 33 2.96 -9.54 -5.33
CA MET A 33 4.05 -10.37 -4.82
C MET A 33 3.49 -11.74 -4.45
N PHE A 34 4.01 -12.77 -5.09
CA PHE A 34 3.74 -14.17 -4.77
C PHE A 34 4.93 -14.69 -4.00
N THR A 35 4.74 -14.89 -2.71
CA THR A 35 5.80 -15.35 -1.80
C THR A 35 5.67 -16.83 -1.48
N GLN A 36 6.77 -17.45 -1.01
CA GLN A 36 6.76 -18.83 -0.51
C GLN A 36 6.34 -18.92 0.96
N THR A 37 5.78 -17.84 1.52
CA THR A 37 5.37 -17.70 2.92
C THR A 37 3.85 -17.59 3.03
N PRO A 38 3.10 -18.71 2.95
CA PRO A 38 1.63 -18.70 2.89
C PRO A 38 0.96 -18.15 4.16
N GLN A 39 1.70 -18.02 5.25
CA GLN A 39 1.22 -17.43 6.50
C GLN A 39 1.04 -15.91 6.42
N TYR A 40 1.59 -15.23 5.42
CA TYR A 40 1.44 -13.78 5.25
C TYR A 40 0.52 -13.45 4.08
N GLY A 41 -0.21 -12.34 4.20
CA GLY A 41 -1.13 -11.86 3.18
C GLY A 41 -2.32 -12.79 2.97
N ASP A 42 -2.60 -13.12 1.73
CA ASP A 42 -3.62 -14.09 1.35
C ASP A 42 -2.94 -15.30 0.69
N ASN A 43 -2.63 -16.33 1.49
CA ASN A 43 -1.87 -17.50 1.05
C ASN A 43 -0.55 -17.14 0.35
N GLY A 44 0.19 -16.16 0.87
CA GLY A 44 1.45 -15.69 0.30
C GLY A 44 1.29 -14.62 -0.77
N ILE A 45 0.06 -14.19 -1.07
CA ILE A 45 -0.19 -13.08 -2.00
C ILE A 45 -0.21 -11.77 -1.22
N LEU A 46 0.65 -10.84 -1.61
CA LEU A 46 0.73 -9.49 -1.08
C LEU A 46 0.68 -8.47 -2.23
N VAL A 47 -0.01 -7.36 -2.00
CA VAL A 47 -0.08 -6.23 -2.93
C VAL A 47 0.67 -5.04 -2.35
N PHE A 48 1.69 -4.56 -3.06
CA PHE A 48 2.49 -3.39 -2.66
C PHE A 48 2.16 -2.19 -3.55
N ALA A 49 1.92 -1.02 -2.98
CA ALA A 49 1.74 0.24 -3.72
C ALA A 49 2.09 1.50 -2.88
N ASP A 50 2.52 2.61 -3.48
CA ASP A 50 2.96 2.74 -4.87
C ASP A 50 4.44 2.38 -4.99
N CYS A 51 4.76 1.57 -5.97
CA CYS A 51 6.13 1.09 -6.17
C CYS A 51 6.72 1.54 -7.52
N ALA A 52 5.99 2.38 -8.29
CA ALA A 52 6.37 2.61 -9.68
C ALA A 52 6.18 4.03 -10.22
N VAL A 53 5.29 4.86 -9.67
CA VAL A 53 4.81 6.08 -10.33
C VAL A 53 5.02 7.35 -9.50
N MET A 54 4.53 7.40 -8.25
CA MET A 54 4.49 8.61 -7.41
C MET A 54 5.69 8.69 -6.47
N PRO A 55 6.67 9.59 -6.72
CA PRO A 55 7.90 9.64 -5.92
C PRO A 55 7.63 9.95 -4.45
N ASN A 56 6.85 10.98 -4.18
CA ASN A 56 6.51 11.40 -2.81
C ASN A 56 5.07 11.91 -2.76
N PRO A 57 4.09 11.01 -2.64
CA PRO A 57 2.68 11.41 -2.56
C PRO A 57 2.41 12.22 -1.28
N ASN A 58 1.55 13.23 -1.39
CA ASN A 58 0.98 13.89 -0.23
C ASN A 58 -0.10 13.01 0.44
N ALA A 59 -0.71 13.47 1.54
CA ALA A 59 -1.67 12.67 2.29
C ALA A 59 -2.91 12.28 1.45
N GLU A 60 -3.45 13.19 0.66
CA GLU A 60 -4.61 12.93 -0.20
C GLU A 60 -4.29 11.97 -1.34
N GLU A 61 -3.12 12.11 -1.95
CA GLU A 61 -2.62 11.20 -2.99
C GLU A 61 -2.37 9.81 -2.42
N LEU A 62 -1.77 9.72 -1.24
CA LEU A 62 -1.51 8.44 -0.56
C LEU A 62 -2.82 7.73 -0.19
N ALA A 63 -3.84 8.46 0.28
CA ALA A 63 -5.17 7.93 0.51
C ALA A 63 -5.82 7.41 -0.79
N SER A 64 -5.71 8.17 -1.87
CA SER A 64 -6.19 7.76 -3.20
C SER A 64 -5.50 6.49 -3.70
N ILE A 65 -4.17 6.37 -3.49
CA ILE A 65 -3.40 5.16 -3.80
C ILE A 65 -3.93 3.96 -3.02
N ALA A 66 -4.20 4.12 -1.72
CA ALA A 66 -4.71 3.05 -0.87
C ALA A 66 -6.06 2.52 -1.37
N VAL A 67 -7.01 3.39 -1.64
CA VAL A 67 -8.35 3.03 -2.12
C VAL A 67 -8.29 2.37 -3.52
N ALA A 68 -7.49 2.94 -4.43
CA ALA A 68 -7.29 2.37 -5.77
C ALA A 68 -6.63 0.99 -5.73
N THR A 69 -5.65 0.80 -4.83
CA THR A 69 -4.96 -0.49 -4.67
C THR A 69 -5.87 -1.55 -4.06
N ALA A 70 -6.73 -1.18 -3.10
CA ALA A 70 -7.75 -2.07 -2.57
C ALA A 70 -8.72 -2.55 -3.67
N ALA A 71 -9.17 -1.64 -4.53
CA ALA A 71 -10.00 -2.01 -5.68
C ALA A 71 -9.26 -2.95 -6.65
N THR A 72 -7.96 -2.74 -6.87
CA THR A 72 -7.12 -3.63 -7.67
C THR A 72 -7.00 -5.02 -7.04
N ALA A 73 -6.76 -5.10 -5.73
CA ALA A 73 -6.70 -6.36 -4.99
C ALA A 73 -8.01 -7.15 -5.13
N ARG A 74 -9.15 -6.49 -4.96
CA ARG A 74 -10.47 -7.13 -5.08
C ARG A 74 -10.79 -7.55 -6.52
N ASN A 75 -10.63 -6.66 -7.49
CA ASN A 75 -11.13 -6.87 -8.85
C ASN A 75 -10.18 -7.65 -9.75
N ILE A 76 -8.88 -7.58 -9.53
CA ILE A 76 -7.86 -8.21 -10.38
C ILE A 76 -7.27 -9.44 -9.71
N VAL A 77 -6.94 -9.35 -8.43
CA VAL A 77 -6.35 -10.48 -7.68
C VAL A 77 -7.42 -11.42 -7.15
N GLY A 78 -8.62 -10.90 -6.84
CA GLY A 78 -9.74 -11.69 -6.31
C GLY A 78 -9.63 -11.94 -4.81
N VAL A 79 -8.90 -11.11 -4.07
CA VAL A 79 -8.75 -11.19 -2.61
C VAL A 79 -9.50 -10.04 -1.93
N GLU A 80 -10.04 -10.30 -0.74
CA GLU A 80 -10.62 -9.23 0.07
C GLU A 80 -9.49 -8.38 0.69
N PRO A 81 -9.43 -7.07 0.39
CA PRO A 81 -8.31 -6.23 0.78
C PRO A 81 -8.35 -5.89 2.28
N ARG A 82 -7.25 -6.16 2.96
CA ARG A 82 -6.92 -5.68 4.32
C ARG A 82 -5.71 -4.76 4.18
N VAL A 83 -5.97 -3.46 4.19
CA VAL A 83 -5.02 -2.42 3.78
C VAL A 83 -4.26 -1.85 4.97
N ALA A 84 -2.95 -2.01 5.00
CA ALA A 84 -2.07 -1.39 5.98
C ALA A 84 -1.37 -0.17 5.40
N MET A 85 -1.56 0.99 6.03
CA MET A 85 -0.83 2.23 5.73
C MET A 85 0.51 2.20 6.47
N LEU A 86 1.59 1.94 5.74
CA LEU A 86 2.90 1.67 6.34
C LEU A 86 3.67 2.93 6.73
N SER A 87 4.34 2.84 7.88
CA SER A 87 5.24 3.84 8.42
C SER A 87 6.32 3.16 9.26
N PHE A 88 7.30 3.92 9.74
CA PHE A 88 8.20 3.46 10.80
C PHE A 88 7.60 3.63 12.22
N SER A 89 6.42 4.21 12.34
CA SER A 89 5.61 4.34 13.55
C SER A 89 4.44 3.37 13.53
N THR A 90 3.99 2.92 14.71
CA THR A 90 2.73 2.21 14.89
C THR A 90 1.92 2.91 15.97
N LYS A 91 0.72 3.41 15.61
CA LYS A 91 -0.25 4.04 16.52
C LYS A 91 0.37 5.10 17.44
N GLY A 92 1.15 6.02 16.84
CA GLY A 92 1.76 7.15 17.55
C GLY A 92 3.04 6.83 18.30
N SER A 93 3.70 5.69 18.02
CA SER A 93 4.98 5.33 18.67
C SER A 93 6.14 6.26 18.33
N ALA A 94 6.03 7.02 17.23
CA ALA A 94 7.00 8.05 16.84
C ALA A 94 6.28 9.31 16.35
N LYS A 95 6.95 10.46 16.45
CA LYS A 95 6.46 11.76 15.97
C LYS A 95 7.42 12.32 14.92
N HIS A 96 6.95 12.48 13.70
CA HIS A 96 7.71 13.06 12.60
C HIS A 96 6.75 13.44 11.46
N GLU A 97 7.08 14.45 10.67
CA GLU A 97 6.25 14.91 9.55
C GLU A 97 5.86 13.79 8.55
N VAL A 98 6.76 12.85 8.29
CA VAL A 98 6.46 11.70 7.42
C VAL A 98 5.48 10.71 8.07
N VAL A 99 5.42 10.64 9.40
CA VAL A 99 4.41 9.87 10.15
C VAL A 99 3.08 10.59 10.08
N ASP A 100 3.06 11.90 10.34
CA ASP A 100 1.85 12.74 10.30
C ASP A 100 1.17 12.65 8.93
N LYS A 101 1.95 12.62 7.83
CA LYS A 101 1.44 12.39 6.48
C LYS A 101 0.67 11.07 6.37
N VAL A 102 1.19 9.98 6.91
CA VAL A 102 0.53 8.66 6.85
C VAL A 102 -0.70 8.62 7.75
N VAL A 103 -0.65 9.22 8.92
CA VAL A 103 -1.81 9.36 9.83
C VAL A 103 -2.95 10.10 9.13
N GLU A 104 -2.66 11.26 8.53
CA GLU A 104 -3.65 12.03 7.78
C GLU A 104 -4.18 11.26 6.56
N ALA A 105 -3.31 10.61 5.81
CA ALA A 105 -3.70 9.77 4.68
C ALA A 105 -4.64 8.62 5.11
N THR A 106 -4.36 8.00 6.25
CA THR A 106 -5.22 6.93 6.80
C THR A 106 -6.62 7.44 7.12
N LYS A 107 -6.72 8.64 7.72
CA LYS A 107 -7.99 9.28 8.02
C LYS A 107 -8.78 9.57 6.76
N ILE A 108 -8.15 10.21 5.77
CA ILE A 108 -8.77 10.53 4.48
C ILE A 108 -9.23 9.25 3.77
N ALA A 109 -8.40 8.20 3.75
CA ALA A 109 -8.76 6.93 3.11
C ALA A 109 -9.98 6.26 3.76
N LYS A 110 -10.09 6.30 5.09
CA LYS A 110 -11.28 5.83 5.82
C LYS A 110 -12.55 6.64 5.49
N GLU A 111 -12.41 7.94 5.28
CA GLU A 111 -13.52 8.80 4.84
C GLU A 111 -13.93 8.51 3.38
N MET A 112 -12.96 8.24 2.50
CA MET A 112 -13.21 7.89 1.09
C MET A 112 -13.85 6.49 0.92
N ALA A 113 -13.50 5.54 1.78
CA ALA A 113 -13.96 4.16 1.70
C ALA A 113 -14.30 3.60 3.11
N PRO A 114 -15.44 3.98 3.70
CA PRO A 114 -15.79 3.64 5.08
C PRO A 114 -15.97 2.14 5.36
N THR A 115 -16.21 1.34 4.32
CA THR A 115 -16.41 -0.11 4.43
C THR A 115 -15.15 -0.91 4.12
N LEU A 116 -14.03 -0.24 3.84
CA LEU A 116 -12.77 -0.89 3.55
C LEU A 116 -12.03 -1.21 4.85
N ASP A 117 -11.59 -2.45 4.99
CA ASP A 117 -10.67 -2.82 6.06
C ASP A 117 -9.31 -2.15 5.81
N LEU A 118 -9.16 -0.96 6.40
CA LEU A 118 -7.99 -0.12 6.26
C LEU A 118 -7.57 0.43 7.62
N ASP A 119 -6.29 0.30 7.95
CA ASP A 119 -5.75 0.86 9.18
C ASP A 119 -4.29 1.31 9.05
N GLY A 120 -3.84 2.12 9.97
CA GLY A 120 -2.50 2.72 10.06
C GLY A 120 -2.49 3.90 11.03
N GLU A 121 -1.38 4.56 11.20
CA GLU A 121 -0.09 4.13 10.62
C GLU A 121 0.43 2.91 11.39
N MET A 122 1.13 2.03 10.69
CA MET A 122 1.75 0.88 11.34
C MET A 122 3.06 0.45 10.63
N GLN A 123 3.94 -0.18 11.40
CA GLN A 123 5.16 -0.79 10.89
C GLN A 123 4.83 -2.08 10.13
N ALA A 124 5.72 -2.49 9.23
CA ALA A 124 5.51 -3.68 8.39
C ALA A 124 5.40 -4.98 9.20
N ASP A 125 6.14 -5.10 10.30
CA ASP A 125 6.05 -6.24 11.23
C ASP A 125 4.68 -6.28 11.91
N ALA A 126 4.16 -5.14 12.35
CA ALA A 126 2.84 -5.04 12.96
C ALA A 126 1.71 -5.30 11.93
N ALA A 127 1.92 -4.97 10.65
CA ALA A 127 0.96 -5.24 9.60
C ALA A 127 0.86 -6.74 9.24
N LEU A 128 1.98 -7.46 9.29
CA LEU A 128 2.10 -8.82 8.75
C LEU A 128 2.09 -9.92 9.81
N VAL A 129 2.69 -9.66 11.00
CA VAL A 129 2.89 -10.70 12.02
C VAL A 129 1.80 -10.59 13.08
N PRO A 130 0.93 -11.63 13.27
CA PRO A 130 -0.22 -11.56 14.18
C PRO A 130 0.12 -11.18 15.62
N GLU A 131 1.18 -11.76 16.19
CA GLU A 131 1.59 -11.46 17.57
C GLU A 131 2.07 -10.02 17.73
N VAL A 132 2.78 -9.49 16.73
CA VAL A 132 3.26 -8.11 16.73
C VAL A 132 2.08 -7.14 16.54
N GLY A 133 1.16 -7.47 15.63
CA GLY A 133 -0.07 -6.72 15.40
C GLY A 133 -0.93 -6.62 16.66
N ALA A 134 -1.17 -7.74 17.33
CA ALA A 134 -1.94 -7.78 18.58
C ALA A 134 -1.28 -6.95 19.71
N SER A 135 0.06 -6.92 19.76
CA SER A 135 0.80 -6.16 20.76
C SER A 135 0.87 -4.66 20.48
N LYS A 136 1.19 -4.27 19.22
CA LYS A 136 1.45 -2.87 18.85
C LYS A 136 0.20 -2.10 18.41
N ALA A 137 -0.83 -2.80 17.89
CA ALA A 137 -2.06 -2.20 17.40
C ALA A 137 -3.29 -2.99 17.89
N PRO A 138 -3.53 -3.10 19.20
CA PRO A 138 -4.64 -3.86 19.74
C PRO A 138 -5.99 -3.28 19.25
N GLY A 139 -6.88 -4.17 18.81
CA GLY A 139 -8.19 -3.79 18.27
C GLY A 139 -8.20 -3.37 16.80
N SER A 140 -7.10 -3.53 16.08
CA SER A 140 -7.06 -3.32 14.63
C SER A 140 -7.49 -4.59 13.89
N ASP A 141 -8.45 -4.47 12.98
CA ASP A 141 -8.90 -5.58 12.13
C ASP A 141 -7.94 -5.86 10.97
N VAL A 142 -6.87 -5.09 10.84
CA VAL A 142 -5.88 -5.19 9.76
C VAL A 142 -4.50 -5.65 10.27
N ALA A 143 -4.12 -5.22 11.47
CA ALA A 143 -2.81 -5.55 12.03
C ALA A 143 -2.62 -7.07 12.18
N GLY A 144 -1.47 -7.56 11.73
CA GLY A 144 -1.10 -8.97 11.75
C GLY A 144 -1.73 -9.83 10.64
N GLN A 145 -2.56 -9.25 9.78
CA GLN A 145 -3.21 -9.98 8.68
C GLN A 145 -3.37 -9.16 7.38
N ALA A 146 -2.59 -8.10 7.23
CA ALA A 146 -2.64 -7.27 6.03
C ALA A 146 -2.21 -8.05 4.78
N ASN A 147 -2.91 -7.81 3.67
CA ASN A 147 -2.55 -8.34 2.35
C ASN A 147 -2.29 -7.23 1.32
N VAL A 148 -2.63 -5.97 1.67
CA VAL A 148 -2.33 -4.78 0.86
C VAL A 148 -1.47 -3.84 1.69
N LEU A 149 -0.28 -3.52 1.19
CA LEU A 149 0.72 -2.72 1.88
C LEU A 149 0.95 -1.41 1.12
N ILE A 150 0.55 -0.29 1.72
CA ILE A 150 0.72 1.04 1.15
C ILE A 150 1.95 1.68 1.76
N VAL A 151 2.94 1.94 0.91
CA VAL A 151 4.22 2.52 1.32
C VAL A 151 4.18 4.05 1.25
N PRO A 152 4.89 4.77 2.15
CA PRO A 152 4.80 6.22 2.25
C PRO A 152 5.48 6.98 1.10
N SER A 153 6.32 6.33 0.31
CA SER A 153 7.02 6.90 -0.84
C SER A 153 7.47 5.83 -1.82
N LEU A 154 7.72 6.23 -3.07
CA LEU A 154 8.24 5.35 -4.12
C LEU A 154 9.59 4.73 -3.74
N GLU A 155 10.45 5.48 -3.07
CA GLU A 155 11.75 5.01 -2.62
C GLU A 155 11.61 3.80 -1.70
N VAL A 156 10.75 3.91 -0.68
CA VAL A 156 10.45 2.80 0.23
C VAL A 156 9.87 1.62 -0.53
N GLY A 157 8.87 1.85 -1.38
CA GLY A 157 8.23 0.80 -2.17
C GLY A 157 9.19 0.09 -3.10
N ASN A 158 10.00 0.85 -3.85
CA ASN A 158 10.95 0.31 -4.82
C ASN A 158 12.04 -0.56 -4.17
N ILE A 159 12.56 -0.13 -3.03
CA ILE A 159 13.54 -0.91 -2.26
C ILE A 159 12.89 -2.17 -1.69
N SER A 160 11.74 -2.03 -1.04
CA SER A 160 11.06 -3.12 -0.34
C SER A 160 10.67 -4.27 -1.27
N TYR A 161 9.98 -4.00 -2.40
CA TYR A 161 9.56 -5.08 -3.28
C TYR A 161 10.74 -5.81 -3.91
N LYS A 162 11.84 -5.09 -4.20
CA LYS A 162 13.06 -5.71 -4.76
C LYS A 162 13.75 -6.62 -3.74
N LEU A 163 13.77 -6.22 -2.46
CA LEU A 163 14.30 -7.07 -1.40
C LEU A 163 13.45 -8.33 -1.24
N VAL A 164 12.13 -8.20 -1.16
CA VAL A 164 11.22 -9.34 -1.10
C VAL A 164 11.39 -10.26 -2.31
N GLN A 165 11.47 -9.70 -3.51
CA GLN A 165 11.66 -10.48 -4.74
C GLN A 165 12.96 -11.30 -4.76
N ARG A 166 14.02 -10.82 -4.08
CA ARG A 166 15.34 -11.45 -4.13
C ARG A 166 15.63 -12.36 -2.95
N LEU A 167 14.99 -12.11 -1.81
CA LEU A 167 15.28 -12.79 -0.54
C LEU A 167 14.09 -13.65 -0.06
N GLY A 168 12.88 -13.39 -0.56
CA GLY A 168 11.65 -14.11 -0.19
C GLY A 168 11.34 -15.31 -1.06
#